data_7b1d4b7c801c583f24fe79bec84b4dad
#
_entry.id   7b1d4b7c801c583f24fe79bec84b4dad
#
_cell.length_a   1.000
_cell.length_b   1.000
_cell.length_c   1.000
_cell.angle_alpha   90.00
_cell.angle_beta   90.00
_cell.angle_gamma   90.00
#
_symmetry.space_group_name_H-M   'P 1'
#
loop_
_entity.id
_entity.type
_entity.pdbx_description
1 polymer ?
#
loop_
_entity_poly.entity_id
_entity_poly.type
_entity_poly.pdbx_seq_one_letter_code
_entity_poly.pdbx_strand_id
1 'polypeptide(L)'
;RETLEHLIQKHHLEKQVRLLGYRNDVQDVLQSADCFAFPSKREGLGIAAIEALACEVPVIASDNRGSREYMCHTENGIVCQADKVADFMDAICRMRQSGQLRREMGERGRRTAERFSIEATDKIMRRVYQEISVTQERKR
;
A
#
# COMPACT_ATOMS: atom_id res chain seq x y z
N ARG A 1 11.62 1.67 -18.12
CA ARG A 1 10.43 1.94 -18.97
C ARG A 1 10.49 1.08 -20.23
N GLU A 2 11.54 1.16 -21.02
CA GLU A 2 11.71 0.37 -22.27
C GLU A 2 11.48 -1.13 -22.09
N THR A 3 11.99 -1.71 -20.97
CA THR A 3 11.78 -3.13 -20.65
C THR A 3 10.29 -3.47 -20.46
N LEU A 4 9.52 -2.59 -19.80
CA LEU A 4 8.08 -2.80 -19.60
C LEU A 4 7.30 -2.63 -20.89
N GLU A 5 7.64 -1.64 -21.73
CA GLU A 5 7.04 -1.43 -23.04
C GLU A 5 7.27 -2.66 -23.95
N HIS A 6 8.48 -3.21 -23.95
CA HIS A 6 8.80 -4.44 -24.65
C HIS A 6 7.97 -5.65 -24.15
N LEU A 7 7.81 -5.81 -22.83
CA LEU A 7 6.98 -6.89 -22.27
C LEU A 7 5.50 -6.74 -22.65
N ILE A 8 4.97 -5.52 -22.62
CA ILE A 8 3.59 -5.23 -23.03
C ILE A 8 3.39 -5.65 -24.48
N GLN A 9 4.28 -5.29 -25.40
CA GLN A 9 4.24 -5.65 -26.80
C GLN A 9 4.39 -7.16 -27.01
N LYS A 10 5.39 -7.77 -26.37
CA LYS A 10 5.66 -9.22 -26.47
C LYS A 10 4.46 -10.07 -26.06
N HIS A 11 3.66 -9.60 -25.10
CA HIS A 11 2.50 -10.30 -24.57
C HIS A 11 1.16 -9.77 -25.11
N HIS A 12 1.17 -8.86 -26.10
CA HIS A 12 -0.02 -8.25 -26.72
C HIS A 12 -0.98 -7.61 -25.70
N LEU A 13 -0.41 -6.88 -24.70
CA LEU A 13 -1.13 -6.29 -23.58
C LEU A 13 -1.41 -4.78 -23.76
N GLU A 14 -1.24 -4.20 -24.93
CA GLU A 14 -1.33 -2.75 -25.20
C GLU A 14 -2.70 -2.16 -24.86
N LYS A 15 -3.75 -2.98 -24.95
CA LYS A 15 -5.11 -2.58 -24.57
C LYS A 15 -5.42 -2.74 -23.09
N GLN A 16 -4.66 -3.57 -22.38
CA GLN A 16 -4.89 -3.93 -20.96
C GLN A 16 -3.95 -3.23 -20.01
N VAL A 17 -2.72 -2.89 -20.42
CA VAL A 17 -1.70 -2.28 -19.59
C VAL A 17 -1.36 -0.89 -20.11
N ARG A 18 -1.44 0.10 -19.23
CA ARG A 18 -1.09 1.49 -19.51
C ARG A 18 0.01 1.97 -18.58
N LEU A 19 1.11 2.46 -19.13
CA LEU A 19 2.19 3.10 -18.38
C LEU A 19 1.88 4.59 -18.24
N LEU A 20 1.43 5.00 -17.05
CA LEU A 20 0.95 6.38 -16.80
C LEU A 20 2.09 7.42 -16.73
N GLY A 21 3.35 6.98 -16.53
CA GLY A 21 4.46 7.88 -16.31
C GLY A 21 4.39 8.56 -14.94
N TYR A 22 5.03 9.74 -14.84
CA TYR A 22 4.97 10.54 -13.62
C TYR A 22 3.61 11.24 -13.51
N ARG A 23 3.01 11.19 -12.31
CA ARG A 23 1.70 11.77 -12.01
C ARG A 23 1.75 12.60 -10.73
N ASN A 24 1.06 13.73 -10.71
CA ASN A 24 0.87 14.57 -9.53
C ASN A 24 -0.48 14.30 -8.83
N ASP A 25 -1.39 13.61 -9.49
CA ASP A 25 -2.75 13.27 -9.08
C ASP A 25 -2.85 11.80 -8.66
N VAL A 26 -1.86 11.30 -7.90
CA VAL A 26 -1.80 9.89 -7.47
C VAL A 26 -3.05 9.50 -6.69
N GLN A 27 -3.60 10.40 -5.86
CA GLN A 27 -4.82 10.17 -5.10
C GLN A 27 -6.01 9.89 -6.03
N ASP A 28 -6.20 10.68 -7.08
CA ASP A 28 -7.32 10.50 -8.02
C ASP A 28 -7.18 9.17 -8.78
N VAL A 29 -5.95 8.82 -9.16
CA VAL A 29 -5.65 7.52 -9.79
C VAL A 29 -5.99 6.37 -8.84
N LEU A 30 -5.58 6.45 -7.57
CA LEU A 30 -5.90 5.43 -6.57
C LEU A 30 -7.40 5.31 -6.35
N GLN A 31 -8.12 6.41 -6.17
CA GLN A 31 -9.57 6.40 -5.97
C GLN A 31 -10.36 5.82 -7.16
N SER A 32 -9.78 5.81 -8.35
CA SER A 32 -10.36 5.17 -9.53
C SER A 32 -10.05 3.67 -9.65
N ALA A 33 -9.20 3.13 -8.77
CA ALA A 33 -8.73 1.76 -8.83
C ALA A 33 -9.61 0.81 -8.00
N ASP A 34 -9.80 -0.41 -8.49
CA ASP A 34 -10.47 -1.50 -7.75
C ASP A 34 -9.56 -2.17 -6.72
N CYS A 35 -8.26 -2.19 -6.96
CA CYS A 35 -7.23 -2.67 -6.04
C CYS A 35 -5.86 -2.14 -6.45
N PHE A 36 -4.93 -2.12 -5.50
CA PHE A 36 -3.54 -1.71 -5.72
C PHE A 36 -2.59 -2.89 -5.54
N ALA A 37 -1.88 -3.27 -6.60
CA ALA A 37 -0.86 -4.31 -6.53
C ALA A 37 0.51 -3.71 -6.25
N PHE A 38 1.14 -4.14 -5.15
CA PHE A 38 2.43 -3.63 -4.67
C PHE A 38 3.45 -4.77 -4.50
N PRO A 39 4.00 -5.31 -5.62
CA PRO A 39 4.90 -6.46 -5.61
C PRO A 39 6.36 -6.08 -5.28
N SER A 40 6.56 -5.17 -4.34
CA SER A 40 7.90 -4.74 -3.96
C SER A 40 8.60 -5.78 -3.09
N LYS A 41 9.81 -6.18 -3.46
CA LYS A 41 10.59 -7.17 -2.70
C LYS A 41 11.20 -6.60 -1.43
N ARG A 42 11.51 -5.29 -1.41
CA ARG A 42 12.14 -4.60 -0.29
C ARG A 42 11.58 -3.21 -0.15
N GLU A 43 11.05 -2.92 1.02
CA GLU A 43 10.54 -1.61 1.37
C GLU A 43 10.96 -1.23 2.79
N GLY A 44 11.19 0.06 3.00
CA GLY A 44 11.32 0.61 4.34
C GLY A 44 9.97 0.62 5.06
N LEU A 45 8.98 1.28 4.46
CA LEU A 45 7.58 1.31 4.92
C LEU A 45 6.60 1.02 3.77
N GLY A 46 6.83 1.57 2.56
CA GLY A 46 5.94 1.39 1.42
C GLY A 46 4.77 2.39 1.42
N ILE A 47 5.09 3.68 1.45
CA ILE A 47 4.12 4.79 1.54
C ILE A 47 3.02 4.67 0.49
N ALA A 48 3.34 4.30 -0.75
CA ALA A 48 2.35 4.14 -1.81
C ALA A 48 1.23 3.13 -1.48
N ALA A 49 1.55 2.06 -0.74
CA ALA A 49 0.53 1.12 -0.29
C ALA A 49 -0.33 1.70 0.84
N ILE A 50 0.25 2.50 1.75
CA ILE A 50 -0.49 3.20 2.80
C ILE A 50 -1.42 4.26 2.18
N GLU A 51 -0.97 4.98 1.15
CA GLU A 51 -1.80 5.93 0.39
C GLU A 51 -2.98 5.22 -0.29
N ALA A 52 -2.77 4.03 -0.85
CA ALA A 52 -3.85 3.23 -1.42
C ALA A 52 -4.87 2.82 -0.34
N LEU A 53 -4.41 2.33 0.83
CA LEU A 53 -5.28 2.03 1.96
C LEU A 53 -6.04 3.26 2.46
N ALA A 54 -5.40 4.44 2.49
CA ALA A 54 -6.04 5.70 2.86
C ALA A 54 -7.14 6.13 1.87
N CYS A 55 -7.06 5.70 0.61
CA CYS A 55 -8.09 5.88 -0.42
C CYS A 55 -9.17 4.78 -0.42
N GLU A 56 -9.20 3.89 0.58
CA GLU A 56 -10.08 2.72 0.65
C GLU A 56 -9.87 1.71 -0.49
N VAL A 57 -8.67 1.73 -1.08
CA VAL A 57 -8.28 0.79 -2.12
C VAL A 57 -7.57 -0.40 -1.47
N PRO A 58 -8.13 -1.62 -1.59
CA PRO A 58 -7.50 -2.80 -1.01
C PRO A 58 -6.17 -3.11 -1.68
N VAL A 59 -5.18 -3.52 -0.88
CA VAL A 59 -3.81 -3.71 -1.34
C VAL A 59 -3.48 -5.20 -1.47
N ILE A 60 -2.80 -5.55 -2.56
CA ILE A 60 -2.14 -6.85 -2.76
C ILE A 60 -0.65 -6.58 -2.65
N ALA A 61 -0.03 -6.91 -1.52
CA ALA A 61 1.38 -6.60 -1.26
C ALA A 61 2.25 -7.85 -1.15
N SER A 62 3.53 -7.70 -1.46
CA SER A 62 4.53 -8.71 -1.08
C SER A 62 4.73 -8.75 0.42
N ASP A 63 5.01 -9.94 0.96
CA ASP A 63 5.50 -10.11 2.32
C ASP A 63 6.93 -9.59 2.40
N ASN A 64 7.10 -8.41 2.97
CA ASN A 64 8.38 -7.78 3.23
C ASN A 64 8.34 -7.00 4.55
N ARG A 65 9.49 -6.49 4.99
CA ARG A 65 9.60 -5.78 6.27
C ARG A 65 8.63 -4.61 6.38
N GLY A 66 8.54 -3.77 5.34
CA GLY A 66 7.67 -2.58 5.36
C GLY A 66 6.19 -2.94 5.38
N SER A 67 5.76 -3.90 4.55
CA SER A 67 4.36 -4.30 4.47
C SER A 67 3.83 -4.90 5.77
N ARG A 68 4.67 -5.58 6.55
CA ARG A 68 4.29 -6.17 7.85
C ARG A 68 3.88 -5.14 8.90
N GLU A 69 4.23 -3.87 8.73
CA GLU A 69 3.86 -2.79 9.66
C GLU A 69 2.36 -2.40 9.57
N TYR A 70 1.73 -2.67 8.42
CA TYR A 70 0.35 -2.23 8.16
C TYR A 70 -0.53 -3.29 7.49
N MET A 71 0.03 -4.31 6.84
CA MET A 71 -0.78 -5.33 6.17
C MET A 71 -1.21 -6.43 7.14
N CYS A 72 -2.52 -6.66 7.20
CA CYS A 72 -3.13 -7.81 7.86
C CYS A 72 -3.77 -8.68 6.77
N HIS A 73 -3.15 -9.83 6.49
CA HIS A 73 -3.60 -10.73 5.42
C HIS A 73 -5.08 -11.11 5.59
N THR A 74 -5.86 -10.97 4.52
CA THR A 74 -7.32 -11.19 4.45
C THR A 74 -8.18 -10.17 5.20
N GLU A 75 -7.61 -9.23 5.96
CA GLU A 75 -8.35 -8.19 6.66
C GLU A 75 -8.38 -6.89 5.85
N ASN A 76 -7.24 -6.28 5.57
CA ASN A 76 -7.11 -5.01 4.84
C ASN A 76 -6.47 -5.17 3.46
N GLY A 77 -6.25 -6.40 3.02
CA GLY A 77 -5.68 -6.74 1.73
C GLY A 77 -5.17 -8.17 1.69
N ILE A 78 -4.41 -8.51 0.67
CA ILE A 78 -3.81 -9.85 0.50
C ILE A 78 -2.30 -9.73 0.50
N VAL A 79 -1.63 -10.52 1.34
CA VAL A 79 -0.18 -10.61 1.40
C VAL A 79 0.28 -11.84 0.62
N CYS A 80 1.18 -11.64 -0.33
CA CYS A 80 1.71 -12.62 -1.26
C CYS A 80 3.20 -12.85 -1.02
N GLN A 81 3.73 -14.01 -1.39
CA GLN A 81 5.17 -14.21 -1.40
C GLN A 81 5.81 -13.43 -2.56
N ALA A 82 6.86 -12.65 -2.26
CA ALA A 82 7.44 -11.68 -3.19
C ALA A 82 7.89 -12.28 -4.55
N ASP A 83 8.34 -13.53 -4.55
CA ASP A 83 8.86 -14.20 -5.74
C ASP A 83 7.85 -15.16 -6.40
N LYS A 84 6.61 -15.23 -5.89
CA LYS A 84 5.57 -16.10 -6.43
C LYS A 84 4.54 -15.32 -7.23
N VAL A 85 4.71 -15.30 -8.55
CA VAL A 85 3.74 -14.68 -9.47
C VAL A 85 2.34 -15.29 -9.32
N ALA A 86 2.24 -16.60 -9.08
CA ALA A 86 0.97 -17.30 -8.89
C ALA A 86 0.16 -16.73 -7.73
N ASP A 87 0.80 -16.41 -6.60
CA ASP A 87 0.11 -15.82 -5.43
C ASP A 87 -0.54 -14.47 -5.79
N PHE A 88 0.16 -13.63 -6.58
CA PHE A 88 -0.40 -12.37 -7.07
C PHE A 88 -1.53 -12.57 -8.06
N MET A 89 -1.42 -13.54 -8.96
CA MET A 89 -2.50 -13.87 -9.90
C MET A 89 -3.76 -14.31 -9.16
N ASP A 90 -3.63 -15.20 -8.19
CA ASP A 90 -4.75 -15.68 -7.38
C ASP A 90 -5.39 -14.55 -6.56
N ALA A 91 -4.55 -13.68 -5.97
CA ALA A 91 -5.02 -12.52 -5.21
C ALA A 91 -5.80 -11.54 -6.12
N ILE A 92 -5.30 -11.23 -7.31
CA ILE A 92 -5.99 -10.37 -8.29
C ILE A 92 -7.32 -11.01 -8.71
N CYS A 93 -7.34 -12.33 -8.99
CA CYS A 93 -8.56 -13.04 -9.34
C CYS A 93 -9.61 -12.98 -8.21
N ARG A 94 -9.21 -13.15 -6.96
CA ARG A 94 -10.10 -13.01 -5.80
C ARG A 94 -10.67 -11.60 -5.69
N MET A 95 -9.84 -10.57 -5.81
CA MET A 95 -10.28 -9.17 -5.80
C MET A 95 -11.26 -8.88 -6.94
N ARG A 96 -11.00 -9.38 -8.14
CA ARG A 96 -11.89 -9.22 -9.31
C ARG A 96 -13.26 -9.85 -9.10
N GLN A 97 -13.32 -11.02 -8.47
CA GLN A 97 -14.56 -11.80 -8.31
C GLN A 97 -15.52 -11.23 -7.28
N SER A 98 -15.07 -10.41 -6.32
CA SER A 98 -15.91 -9.95 -5.22
C SER A 98 -15.75 -8.45 -4.94
N GLY A 99 -16.71 -7.66 -5.43
CA GLY A 99 -16.81 -6.24 -5.07
C GLY A 99 -17.07 -6.01 -3.58
N GLN A 100 -17.76 -6.94 -2.91
CA GLN A 100 -17.96 -6.88 -1.47
C GLN A 100 -16.64 -7.03 -0.72
N LEU A 101 -15.80 -8.02 -1.10
CA LEU A 101 -14.49 -8.24 -0.51
C LEU A 101 -13.62 -6.99 -0.64
N ARG A 102 -13.61 -6.36 -1.83
CA ARG A 102 -12.85 -5.13 -2.08
C ARG A 102 -13.29 -4.00 -1.14
N ARG A 103 -14.59 -3.78 -1.00
CA ARG A 103 -15.12 -2.74 -0.09
C ARG A 103 -14.73 -3.00 1.36
N GLU A 104 -14.98 -4.20 1.86
CA GLU A 104 -14.68 -4.56 3.25
C GLU A 104 -13.18 -4.43 3.58
N MET A 105 -12.31 -4.86 2.66
CA MET A 105 -10.87 -4.71 2.82
C MET A 105 -10.45 -3.24 2.72
N GLY A 106 -11.03 -2.47 1.82
CA GLY A 106 -10.77 -1.04 1.66
C GLY A 106 -11.11 -0.24 2.92
N GLU A 107 -12.31 -0.45 3.48
CA GLU A 107 -12.74 0.20 4.73
C GLU A 107 -11.82 -0.12 5.91
N ARG A 108 -11.41 -1.38 6.04
CA ARG A 108 -10.44 -1.78 7.10
C ARG A 108 -9.05 -1.22 6.82
N GLY A 109 -8.66 -1.16 5.55
CA GLY A 109 -7.43 -0.55 5.10
C GLY A 109 -7.33 0.92 5.50
N ARG A 110 -8.39 1.70 5.27
CA ARG A 110 -8.44 3.09 5.68
C ARG A 110 -8.23 3.28 7.18
N ARG A 111 -8.92 2.49 8.00
CA ARG A 111 -8.70 2.52 9.47
C ARG A 111 -7.25 2.20 9.86
N THR A 112 -6.61 1.30 9.13
CA THR A 112 -5.18 1.03 9.33
C THR A 112 -4.31 2.21 8.93
N ALA A 113 -4.60 2.87 7.81
CA ALA A 113 -3.85 4.01 7.30
C ALA A 113 -3.91 5.23 8.24
N GLU A 114 -4.99 5.43 9.00
CA GLU A 114 -5.14 6.52 9.98
C GLU A 114 -3.98 6.58 10.99
N ARG A 115 -3.38 5.43 11.32
CA ARG A 115 -2.21 5.35 12.23
C ARG A 115 -0.96 6.04 11.66
N PHE A 116 -0.93 6.24 10.35
CA PHE A 116 0.17 6.86 9.61
C PHE A 116 -0.14 8.29 9.17
N SER A 117 -1.26 8.85 9.62
CA SER A 117 -1.63 10.24 9.33
C SER A 117 -0.63 11.23 9.95
N ILE A 118 -0.61 12.43 9.40
CA ILE A 118 0.21 13.53 9.93
C ILE A 118 -0.16 13.81 11.39
N GLU A 119 -1.46 13.82 11.72
CA GLU A 119 -1.98 14.08 13.04
C GLU A 119 -1.54 13.01 14.06
N ALA A 120 -1.63 11.73 13.67
CA ALA A 120 -1.19 10.62 14.51
C ALA A 120 0.32 10.68 14.76
N THR A 121 1.10 10.96 13.71
CA THR A 121 2.55 11.07 13.79
C THR A 121 2.97 12.28 14.63
N ASP A 122 2.37 13.45 14.43
CA ASP A 122 2.66 14.68 15.20
C ASP A 122 2.38 14.47 16.69
N LYS A 123 1.27 13.81 17.01
CA LYS A 123 0.93 13.49 18.42
C LYS A 123 2.01 12.63 19.08
N ILE A 124 2.52 11.61 18.37
CA ILE A 124 3.60 10.76 18.89
C ILE A 124 4.89 11.56 19.06
N MET A 125 5.26 12.36 18.05
CA MET A 125 6.47 13.15 18.07
C MET A 125 6.46 14.18 19.19
N ARG A 126 5.36 14.88 19.43
CA ARG A 126 5.20 15.83 20.55
C ARG A 126 5.43 15.14 21.88
N ARG A 127 4.89 13.94 22.07
CA ARG A 127 5.10 13.16 23.30
C ARG A 127 6.58 12.80 23.49
N VAL A 128 7.27 12.34 22.46
CA VAL A 128 8.70 12.02 22.51
C VAL A 128 9.53 13.25 22.91
N TYR A 129 9.26 14.41 22.29
CA TYR A 129 9.97 15.65 22.65
C TYR A 129 9.70 16.09 24.10
N GLN A 130 8.47 15.97 24.59
CA GLN A 130 8.14 16.28 25.98
C GLN A 130 8.91 15.39 26.98
N GLU A 131 8.95 14.07 26.70
CA GLU A 131 9.70 13.13 27.57
C GLU A 131 11.19 13.42 27.61
N ILE A 132 11.80 13.81 26.49
CA ILE A 132 13.21 14.20 26.41
C ILE A 132 13.46 15.48 27.24
N SER A 133 12.61 16.50 27.08
CA SER A 133 12.74 17.79 27.81
C SER A 133 12.69 17.60 29.33
N VAL A 134 11.72 16.84 29.82
CA VAL A 134 11.59 16.53 31.26
C VAL A 134 12.81 15.74 31.76
N THR A 135 13.37 14.86 30.95
CA THR A 135 14.56 14.08 31.35
C THR A 135 15.82 14.95 31.48
N GLN A 136 15.95 15.99 30.62
CA GLN A 136 17.07 16.94 30.70
C GLN A 136 16.98 17.88 31.91
N GLU A 137 15.77 18.32 32.26
CA GLU A 137 15.57 19.16 33.46
C GLU A 137 15.90 18.44 34.78
N ARG A 138 15.63 17.13 34.85
CA ARG A 138 15.96 16.29 36.03
C ARG A 138 17.46 15.98 36.18
N LYS A 139 18.27 16.24 35.18
CA LYS A 139 19.73 16.02 35.19
C LYS A 139 20.53 17.29 35.47
N ARG A 140 19.88 18.43 35.63
CA ARG A 140 20.44 19.72 36.06
C ARG A 140 20.15 19.95 37.54
#